data_78ff387d9266eb3e6516941bc13f7089
#
_entry.id   78ff387d9266eb3e6516941bc13f7089
#
_cell.length_a   1.000
_cell.length_b   1.000
_cell.length_c   1.000
_cell.angle_alpha   90.00
_cell.angle_beta   90.00
_cell.angle_gamma   90.00
#
_symmetry.space_group_name_H-M   'P 1'
#
loop_
_entity.id
_entity.type
_entity.pdbx_description
1 polymer ?
#
loop_
_entity_poly.entity_id
_entity_poly.type
_entity_poly.pdbx_seq_one_letter_code
_entity_poly.pdbx_strand_id
1 'polypeptide(L)'
;MFSRRETLVSSGCGFGYLAFSALTTEAANRKQQNALMNREPHFPAAAKRVIFLCMRGGPSHVDTFDYKPDLEKFDGKSPSAAATGLNVQKGRKLKKSPWKFSKHGESGLPISSLYPELARHADDLCLLNGSYTDIPNHPQALVQLHTGSFQFVRPSVGAWVLYGLGTENQNLPGFITMRPGNAPDARNFTNSFLPGAFQGTFVDSNNTKIEDIIKNIKSEFASRRDQRKQLDLLLKLNEVHKQKRQAEGELEARINSYELAYRMQTDAREAFDIAGEKPETVAKYGNSAQGRQMMIARRLLERGVRFVQVAQGGWDLHGGIAQRAKRNADQLDPAIGALMDDLKDRGMFEDTLIYITSEFGRSPTEDGGGGRSHNARGLSTVLAGGGIKGGMAYGSTDEIGAAAVENKVHVKDIHATVMNQLGFDHEQLTYRTGGRDFRLTQPTRTLPQGGQVVEGIVA
;
A
#
# COMPACT_ATOMS: atom_id res chain seq x y z
N MET A 1 -57.80 37.39 5.78
CA MET A 1 -57.28 37.22 4.40
C MET A 1 -55.80 37.55 4.41
N PHE A 2 -54.98 36.61 4.06
CA PHE A 2 -53.51 36.86 3.93
C PHE A 2 -53.28 37.70 2.66
N SER A 3 -52.40 38.70 2.77
CA SER A 3 -52.00 39.51 1.64
C SER A 3 -51.19 38.66 0.63
N ARG A 4 -51.16 39.04 -0.67
CA ARG A 4 -50.35 38.37 -1.68
C ARG A 4 -48.89 38.31 -1.29
N ARG A 5 -48.41 39.31 -0.55
CA ARG A 5 -47.04 39.39 -0.05
C ARG A 5 -46.75 38.35 1.03
N GLU A 6 -47.69 38.16 1.96
CA GLU A 6 -47.57 37.16 3.04
C GLU A 6 -47.62 35.73 2.48
N THR A 7 -48.45 35.50 1.44
CA THR A 7 -48.51 34.21 0.76
C THR A 7 -47.20 33.90 0.01
N LEU A 8 -46.58 34.90 -0.62
CA LEU A 8 -45.33 34.72 -1.34
C LEU A 8 -44.16 34.52 -0.36
N VAL A 9 -44.14 35.24 0.76
CA VAL A 9 -43.09 35.07 1.79
C VAL A 9 -43.23 33.71 2.48
N SER A 10 -44.44 33.26 2.80
CA SER A 10 -44.65 31.96 3.45
C SER A 10 -44.36 30.80 2.47
N SER A 11 -44.69 30.91 1.18
CA SER A 11 -44.34 29.88 0.20
C SER A 11 -42.83 29.86 -0.12
N GLY A 12 -42.18 31.02 -0.21
CA GLY A 12 -40.72 31.11 -0.40
C GLY A 12 -39.94 30.55 0.79
N CYS A 13 -40.36 30.85 2.02
CA CYS A 13 -39.80 30.26 3.22
C CYS A 13 -40.06 28.74 3.33
N GLY A 14 -41.26 28.30 2.87
CA GLY A 14 -41.63 26.87 2.86
C GLY A 14 -40.74 26.04 1.93
N PHE A 15 -40.49 26.51 0.70
CA PHE A 15 -39.57 25.84 -0.22
C PHE A 15 -38.11 25.87 0.27
N GLY A 16 -37.64 26.98 0.80
CA GLY A 16 -36.34 27.09 1.40
C GLY A 16 -36.17 26.15 2.62
N TYR A 17 -37.21 26.04 3.45
CA TYR A 17 -37.22 25.12 4.59
C TYR A 17 -37.23 23.65 4.15
N LEU A 18 -38.02 23.28 3.13
CA LEU A 18 -38.07 21.94 2.54
C LEU A 18 -36.71 21.58 1.90
N ALA A 19 -36.12 22.50 1.14
CA ALA A 19 -34.78 22.28 0.58
C ALA A 19 -33.72 22.16 1.67
N PHE A 20 -33.77 23.00 2.70
CA PHE A 20 -32.86 22.92 3.85
C PHE A 20 -33.08 21.64 4.67
N SER A 21 -34.34 21.25 4.91
CA SER A 21 -34.65 20.01 5.63
C SER A 21 -34.26 18.77 4.80
N ALA A 22 -34.44 18.79 3.47
CA ALA A 22 -33.97 17.72 2.61
C ALA A 22 -32.42 17.60 2.63
N LEU A 23 -31.70 18.73 2.54
CA LEU A 23 -30.23 18.77 2.64
C LEU A 23 -29.74 18.35 4.03
N THR A 24 -30.42 18.77 5.11
CA THR A 24 -30.05 18.34 6.47
C THR A 24 -30.40 16.88 6.72
N THR A 25 -31.49 16.36 6.17
CA THR A 25 -31.87 14.94 6.24
C THR A 25 -30.87 14.10 5.42
N GLU A 26 -30.47 14.54 4.24
CA GLU A 26 -29.47 13.88 3.43
C GLU A 26 -28.09 13.92 4.11
N ALA A 27 -27.71 15.05 4.72
CA ALA A 27 -26.50 15.18 5.50
C ALA A 27 -26.52 14.32 6.79
N ALA A 28 -27.70 14.20 7.45
CA ALA A 28 -27.89 13.34 8.61
C ALA A 28 -27.88 11.86 8.23
N ASN A 29 -28.50 11.49 7.11
CA ASN A 29 -28.46 10.12 6.58
C ASN A 29 -27.04 9.72 6.15
N ARG A 30 -26.25 10.63 5.55
CA ARG A 30 -24.83 10.42 5.29
C ARG A 30 -24.01 10.26 6.58
N LYS A 31 -24.37 10.94 7.66
CA LYS A 31 -23.72 10.80 8.99
C LYS A 31 -24.06 9.49 9.69
N GLN A 32 -25.22 8.88 9.39
CA GLN A 32 -25.65 7.62 10.00
C GLN A 32 -25.15 6.38 9.26
N GLN A 33 -24.59 6.52 8.05
CA GLN A 33 -23.96 5.41 7.34
C GLN A 33 -22.66 5.07 8.03
N ASN A 34 -22.46 3.77 8.37
CA ASN A 34 -21.18 3.25 8.85
C ASN A 34 -20.07 3.72 7.89
N ALA A 35 -19.07 4.42 8.41
CA ALA A 35 -17.98 4.98 7.60
C ALA A 35 -17.28 3.94 6.72
N LEU A 36 -17.33 2.67 7.12
CA LEU A 36 -16.73 1.52 6.44
C LEU A 36 -17.71 0.75 5.53
N MET A 37 -18.94 1.21 5.32
CA MET A 37 -19.81 0.57 4.33
C MET A 37 -19.16 0.56 2.96
N ASN A 38 -19.34 -0.55 2.25
CA ASN A 38 -18.93 -0.66 0.85
C ASN A 38 -19.53 0.46 0.00
N ARG A 39 -18.71 1.07 -0.84
CA ARG A 39 -19.08 2.20 -1.70
C ARG A 39 -18.75 1.89 -3.14
N GLU A 40 -19.56 2.43 -4.04
CA GLU A 40 -19.28 2.34 -5.47
C GLU A 40 -18.11 3.26 -5.82
N PRO A 41 -17.19 2.82 -6.66
CA PRO A 41 -16.13 3.66 -7.21
C PRO A 41 -16.69 4.68 -8.22
N HIS A 42 -15.87 5.59 -8.70
CA HIS A 42 -16.26 6.61 -9.69
C HIS A 42 -16.55 6.00 -11.08
N PHE A 43 -15.88 4.90 -11.41
CA PHE A 43 -16.03 4.13 -12.65
C PHE A 43 -15.73 2.64 -12.39
N PRO A 44 -16.04 1.73 -13.31
CA PRO A 44 -15.78 0.31 -13.14
C PRO A 44 -14.31 0.03 -12.79
N ALA A 45 -14.09 -0.60 -11.64
CA ALA A 45 -12.76 -0.93 -11.15
C ALA A 45 -12.20 -2.18 -11.81
N ALA A 46 -10.94 -2.18 -12.22
CA ALA A 46 -10.22 -3.37 -12.64
C ALA A 46 -9.72 -4.18 -11.43
N ALA A 47 -9.35 -3.51 -10.35
CA ALA A 47 -8.94 -4.14 -9.10
C ALA A 47 -9.98 -3.91 -8.00
N LYS A 48 -10.25 -4.95 -7.21
CA LYS A 48 -11.08 -4.88 -5.99
C LYS A 48 -10.25 -4.71 -4.73
N ARG A 49 -8.98 -5.15 -4.76
CA ARG A 49 -8.09 -5.22 -3.60
C ARG A 49 -6.64 -5.03 -3.99
N VAL A 50 -5.84 -4.65 -3.01
CA VAL A 50 -4.40 -4.41 -3.19
C VAL A 50 -3.60 -5.19 -2.16
N ILE A 51 -2.55 -5.87 -2.61
CA ILE A 51 -1.46 -6.32 -1.75
C ILE A 51 -0.22 -5.47 -2.04
N PHE A 52 0.24 -4.75 -1.03
CA PHE A 52 1.38 -3.86 -1.11
C PHE A 52 2.56 -4.47 -0.33
N LEU A 53 3.58 -4.94 -1.05
CA LEU A 53 4.82 -5.45 -0.48
C LEU A 53 5.88 -4.36 -0.48
N CYS A 54 6.27 -3.91 0.70
CA CYS A 54 7.35 -2.95 0.91
C CYS A 54 8.65 -3.66 1.33
N MET A 55 9.63 -3.71 0.43
CA MET A 55 10.98 -4.23 0.69
C MET A 55 11.83 -3.14 1.34
N ARG A 56 11.67 -2.95 2.66
CA ARG A 56 12.28 -1.84 3.40
C ARG A 56 13.80 -1.89 3.44
N GLY A 57 14.39 -0.78 3.10
CA GLY A 57 15.84 -0.60 3.09
C GLY A 57 16.41 -0.37 1.69
N GLY A 58 15.57 -0.26 0.67
CA GLY A 58 16.01 0.08 -0.69
C GLY A 58 16.79 -1.04 -1.36
N PRO A 59 16.16 -2.12 -1.84
CA PRO A 59 16.83 -3.12 -2.66
C PRO A 59 17.43 -2.46 -3.91
N SER A 60 18.56 -2.96 -4.34
CA SER A 60 19.26 -2.44 -5.52
C SER A 60 18.54 -2.84 -6.80
N HIS A 61 17.97 -1.87 -7.52
CA HIS A 61 17.28 -2.10 -8.79
C HIS A 61 18.21 -2.73 -9.83
N VAL A 62 19.47 -2.29 -9.92
CA VAL A 62 20.46 -2.84 -10.87
C VAL A 62 20.92 -4.27 -10.52
N ASP A 63 20.56 -4.76 -9.35
CA ASP A 63 20.84 -6.13 -8.91
C ASP A 63 19.59 -7.02 -8.94
N THR A 64 18.42 -6.47 -9.25
CA THR A 64 17.12 -7.18 -9.18
C THR A 64 16.36 -7.19 -10.52
N PHE A 65 15.85 -6.04 -10.97
CA PHE A 65 14.91 -5.94 -12.11
C PHE A 65 15.35 -4.98 -13.22
N ASP A 66 16.40 -4.19 -12.99
CA ASP A 66 16.89 -3.20 -13.96
C ASP A 66 18.25 -3.64 -14.50
N TYR A 67 18.23 -4.52 -15.50
CA TYR A 67 19.46 -5.09 -16.10
C TYR A 67 20.30 -4.01 -16.78
N LYS A 68 21.56 -3.86 -16.37
CA LYS A 68 22.53 -2.89 -16.90
C LYS A 68 23.81 -3.55 -17.37
N PRO A 69 23.86 -4.01 -18.64
CA PRO A 69 25.07 -4.67 -19.19
C PRO A 69 26.29 -3.74 -19.17
N ASP A 70 26.10 -2.43 -19.23
CA ASP A 70 27.21 -1.47 -19.20
C ASP A 70 27.91 -1.41 -17.85
N LEU A 71 27.23 -1.79 -16.74
CA LEU A 71 27.91 -1.95 -15.46
C LEU A 71 28.99 -3.04 -15.48
N GLU A 72 28.89 -4.04 -16.34
CA GLU A 72 29.94 -5.06 -16.51
C GLU A 72 31.14 -4.46 -17.24
N LYS A 73 30.96 -3.61 -18.26
CA LYS A 73 32.01 -2.93 -19.01
C LYS A 73 32.77 -1.91 -18.18
N PHE A 74 32.07 -1.27 -17.24
CA PHE A 74 32.62 -0.19 -16.42
C PHE A 74 32.93 -0.62 -14.98
N ASP A 75 32.87 -1.89 -14.67
CA ASP A 75 33.16 -2.42 -13.34
C ASP A 75 34.57 -1.96 -12.85
N GLY A 76 34.61 -1.44 -11.64
CA GLY A 76 35.83 -0.89 -11.03
C GLY A 76 36.30 0.45 -11.59
N LYS A 77 35.62 1.04 -12.58
CA LYS A 77 35.97 2.36 -13.16
C LYS A 77 35.29 3.49 -12.40
N SER A 78 35.82 4.71 -12.57
CA SER A 78 35.19 5.92 -12.04
C SER A 78 33.91 6.23 -12.81
N PRO A 79 32.83 6.69 -12.15
CA PRO A 79 31.58 7.10 -12.79
C PRO A 79 31.74 8.20 -13.85
N SER A 80 32.79 9.04 -13.76
CA SER A 80 33.10 10.05 -14.78
C SER A 80 33.36 9.47 -16.16
N ALA A 81 33.72 8.20 -16.25
CA ALA A 81 33.92 7.49 -17.52
C ALA A 81 32.59 7.05 -18.17
N ALA A 82 31.49 7.04 -17.43
CA ALA A 82 30.17 6.63 -17.87
C ALA A 82 29.17 7.80 -18.00
N ALA A 83 29.66 9.01 -17.86
CA ALA A 83 29.07 10.31 -18.22
C ALA A 83 27.58 10.54 -17.96
N THR A 84 27.10 10.72 -16.74
CA THR A 84 25.68 11.03 -16.61
C THR A 84 25.32 11.96 -15.45
N GLY A 85 26.03 13.03 -15.21
CA GLY A 85 25.61 14.04 -14.23
C GLY A 85 25.33 13.50 -12.82
N LEU A 86 25.88 12.32 -12.50
CA LEU A 86 25.76 11.67 -11.22
C LEU A 86 26.49 12.50 -10.16
N ASN A 87 25.77 12.85 -9.13
CA ASN A 87 26.38 13.31 -7.90
C ASN A 87 26.93 12.09 -7.12
N VAL A 88 27.91 11.41 -7.71
CA VAL A 88 28.56 10.27 -7.07
C VAL A 88 29.60 10.79 -6.09
N GLN A 89 29.62 10.24 -4.90
CA GLN A 89 30.65 10.60 -3.93
C GLN A 89 32.04 10.34 -4.55
N LYS A 90 32.89 11.38 -4.48
CA LYS A 90 34.22 11.40 -5.07
C LYS A 90 35.03 10.16 -4.63
N GLY A 91 35.60 9.42 -5.58
CA GLY A 91 36.41 8.24 -5.31
C GLY A 91 35.68 6.89 -5.31
N ARG A 92 34.35 6.85 -5.43
CA ARG A 92 33.60 5.60 -5.57
C ARG A 92 33.68 5.06 -7.00
N LYS A 93 33.70 3.72 -7.10
CA LYS A 93 33.79 3.01 -8.38
C LYS A 93 32.46 2.36 -8.72
N LEU A 94 32.19 2.26 -10.00
CA LEU A 94 31.06 1.48 -10.52
C LEU A 94 31.25 0.01 -10.12
N LYS A 95 30.12 -0.68 -9.88
CA LYS A 95 30.12 -2.08 -9.49
C LYS A 95 29.07 -2.83 -10.29
N LYS A 96 29.50 -3.87 -10.99
CA LYS A 96 28.58 -4.80 -11.65
C LYS A 96 27.71 -5.57 -10.66
N SER A 97 26.59 -6.07 -11.11
CA SER A 97 25.76 -6.99 -10.32
C SER A 97 26.52 -8.30 -10.04
N PRO A 98 26.47 -8.82 -8.81
CA PRO A 98 26.98 -10.14 -8.51
C PRO A 98 26.10 -11.28 -9.04
N TRP A 99 24.90 -10.96 -9.54
CA TRP A 99 23.95 -11.94 -10.08
C TRP A 99 23.83 -11.83 -11.59
N LYS A 100 23.57 -12.97 -12.22
CA LYS A 100 23.27 -13.05 -13.64
C LYS A 100 21.81 -12.64 -13.89
N PHE A 101 21.58 -12.00 -15.02
CA PHE A 101 20.25 -11.76 -15.56
C PHE A 101 19.98 -12.71 -16.71
N SER A 102 18.77 -13.21 -16.78
CA SER A 102 18.26 -14.04 -17.87
C SER A 102 16.91 -13.50 -18.34
N LYS A 103 16.58 -13.78 -19.60
CA LYS A 103 15.26 -13.49 -20.14
C LYS A 103 14.29 -14.59 -19.73
N HIS A 104 13.09 -14.19 -19.28
CA HIS A 104 12.07 -15.09 -18.78
C HIS A 104 10.73 -14.82 -19.47
N GLY A 105 9.88 -15.86 -19.51
CA GLY A 105 8.58 -15.83 -20.17
C GLY A 105 8.65 -15.67 -21.68
N GLU A 106 7.50 -15.58 -22.32
CA GLU A 106 7.38 -15.25 -23.76
C GLU A 106 7.74 -13.78 -24.00
N SER A 107 7.51 -12.91 -23.02
CA SER A 107 7.88 -11.50 -23.03
C SER A 107 9.39 -11.24 -23.07
N GLY A 108 10.18 -12.19 -22.60
CA GLY A 108 11.63 -12.08 -22.53
C GLY A 108 12.13 -11.05 -21.51
N LEU A 109 11.38 -10.79 -20.43
CA LEU A 109 11.80 -9.85 -19.39
C LEU A 109 13.10 -10.27 -18.71
N PRO A 110 14.10 -9.37 -18.60
CA PRO A 110 15.33 -9.66 -17.89
C PRO A 110 15.10 -9.59 -16.38
N ILE A 111 15.26 -10.70 -15.69
CA ILE A 111 15.13 -10.79 -14.22
C ILE A 111 16.41 -11.42 -13.66
N SER A 112 16.84 -10.91 -12.51
CA SER A 112 18.00 -11.39 -11.78
C SER A 112 17.79 -12.81 -11.26
N SER A 113 18.86 -13.61 -11.25
CA SER A 113 18.88 -14.94 -10.62
C SER A 113 18.61 -14.95 -9.11
N LEU A 114 18.39 -13.78 -8.51
CA LEU A 114 17.87 -13.63 -7.13
C LEU A 114 16.40 -14.06 -6.98
N TYR A 115 15.61 -13.99 -8.08
CA TYR A 115 14.16 -14.15 -8.04
C TYR A 115 13.69 -15.24 -9.02
N PRO A 116 14.13 -16.52 -8.87
CA PRO A 116 13.75 -17.59 -9.79
C PRO A 116 12.25 -17.91 -9.75
N GLU A 117 11.58 -17.84 -8.59
CA GLU A 117 10.16 -18.13 -8.51
C GLU A 117 9.31 -17.01 -9.10
N LEU A 118 9.63 -15.75 -8.81
CA LEU A 118 8.96 -14.60 -9.42
C LEU A 118 9.19 -14.56 -10.92
N ALA A 119 10.36 -14.97 -11.41
CA ALA A 119 10.68 -15.04 -12.83
C ALA A 119 9.81 -16.03 -13.62
N ARG A 120 9.21 -17.05 -12.99
CA ARG A 120 8.21 -17.93 -13.62
C ARG A 120 6.94 -17.17 -14.05
N HIS A 121 6.67 -16.05 -13.43
CA HIS A 121 5.53 -15.18 -13.69
C HIS A 121 5.89 -13.97 -14.57
N ALA A 122 7.02 -14.01 -15.29
CA ALA A 122 7.51 -12.87 -16.07
C ALA A 122 6.44 -12.24 -16.98
N ASP A 123 5.59 -13.06 -17.60
CA ASP A 123 4.53 -12.58 -18.50
C ASP A 123 3.35 -11.89 -17.78
N ASP A 124 3.28 -12.00 -16.47
CA ASP A 124 2.31 -11.29 -15.64
C ASP A 124 2.87 -9.98 -15.06
N LEU A 125 4.18 -9.78 -15.11
CA LEU A 125 4.85 -8.67 -14.44
C LEU A 125 4.94 -7.43 -15.31
N CYS A 126 4.70 -6.27 -14.71
CA CYS A 126 5.08 -4.96 -15.23
C CYS A 126 6.23 -4.41 -14.39
N LEU A 127 7.40 -4.25 -15.00
CA LEU A 127 8.60 -3.72 -14.34
C LEU A 127 8.71 -2.21 -14.60
N LEU A 128 8.42 -1.37 -13.60
CA LEU A 128 8.59 0.08 -13.71
C LEU A 128 10.04 0.46 -13.39
N ASN A 129 10.93 0.37 -14.38
CA ASN A 129 12.34 0.68 -14.22
C ASN A 129 12.66 2.18 -14.30
N GLY A 130 11.69 3.00 -14.73
CA GLY A 130 11.75 4.45 -14.68
C GLY A 130 11.29 5.05 -13.33
N SER A 131 11.12 4.25 -12.27
CA SER A 131 10.61 4.73 -10.98
C SER A 131 11.65 5.56 -10.22
N TYR A 132 11.16 6.56 -9.46
CA TYR A 132 11.99 7.41 -8.60
C TYR A 132 11.20 8.03 -7.44
N THR A 133 11.92 8.55 -6.44
CA THR A 133 11.38 9.25 -5.28
C THR A 133 12.14 10.56 -5.05
N ASP A 134 11.70 11.37 -4.08
CA ASP A 134 12.29 12.69 -3.86
C ASP A 134 13.53 12.69 -2.95
N ILE A 135 13.66 11.68 -2.07
CA ILE A 135 14.61 11.77 -0.95
C ILE A 135 15.29 10.43 -0.62
N PRO A 136 16.65 10.40 -0.53
CA PRO A 136 17.40 9.18 -0.19
C PRO A 136 17.61 9.02 1.32
N ASN A 137 16.56 9.24 2.12
CA ASN A 137 16.57 9.09 3.58
C ASN A 137 15.43 8.16 4.00
N HIS A 138 15.73 6.99 4.58
CA HIS A 138 14.76 5.94 4.86
C HIS A 138 13.50 6.40 5.61
N PRO A 139 13.56 7.06 6.78
CA PRO A 139 12.34 7.45 7.50
C PRO A 139 11.41 8.35 6.65
N GLN A 140 11.98 9.35 5.97
CA GLN A 140 11.21 10.29 5.17
C GLN A 140 10.71 9.66 3.87
N ALA A 141 11.55 8.89 3.18
CA ALA A 141 11.18 8.21 1.94
C ALA A 141 10.12 7.12 2.18
N LEU A 142 10.17 6.40 3.31
CA LEU A 142 9.11 5.47 3.71
C LEU A 142 7.78 6.20 3.92
N VAL A 143 7.78 7.36 4.60
CA VAL A 143 6.57 8.16 4.75
C VAL A 143 6.05 8.62 3.39
N GLN A 144 6.92 9.07 2.49
CA GLN A 144 6.54 9.45 1.12
C GLN A 144 5.93 8.28 0.35
N LEU A 145 6.56 7.11 0.41
CA LEU A 145 6.08 5.90 -0.24
C LEU A 145 4.65 5.52 0.20
N HIS A 146 4.34 5.72 1.48
CA HIS A 146 3.03 5.32 2.03
C HIS A 146 1.97 6.43 1.97
N THR A 147 2.37 7.71 1.88
CA THR A 147 1.44 8.85 2.03
C THR A 147 1.52 9.87 0.89
N GLY A 148 2.45 9.71 -0.04
CA GLY A 148 2.73 10.69 -1.09
C GLY A 148 3.44 11.96 -0.60
N SER A 149 3.83 12.06 0.69
CA SER A 149 4.47 13.25 1.26
C SER A 149 5.52 12.87 2.30
N PHE A 150 6.73 13.40 2.17
CA PHE A 150 7.77 13.21 3.19
C PHE A 150 7.85 14.37 4.21
N GLN A 151 7.19 15.50 3.92
CA GLN A 151 7.26 16.71 4.74
C GLN A 151 6.13 16.81 5.76
N PHE A 152 4.94 16.30 5.41
CA PHE A 152 3.72 16.46 6.21
C PHE A 152 3.13 15.09 6.54
N VAL A 153 2.51 15.00 7.70
CA VAL A 153 1.68 13.84 8.04
C VAL A 153 0.42 13.89 7.18
N ARG A 154 0.23 12.84 6.37
CA ARG A 154 -0.89 12.69 5.44
C ARG A 154 -1.50 11.29 5.61
N PRO A 155 -2.76 11.09 5.22
CA PRO A 155 -3.31 9.75 5.20
C PRO A 155 -2.52 8.83 4.26
N SER A 156 -2.33 7.59 4.69
CA SER A 156 -1.67 6.57 3.88
C SER A 156 -2.54 6.11 2.70
N VAL A 157 -1.91 5.52 1.69
CA VAL A 157 -2.60 4.94 0.51
C VAL A 157 -3.73 4.01 0.95
N GLY A 158 -3.47 3.08 1.90
CA GLY A 158 -4.51 2.17 2.40
C GLY A 158 -5.67 2.90 3.09
N ALA A 159 -5.39 4.00 3.81
CA ALA A 159 -6.44 4.84 4.40
C ALA A 159 -7.30 5.53 3.33
N TRP A 160 -6.71 6.02 2.24
CA TRP A 160 -7.42 6.58 1.10
C TRP A 160 -8.26 5.53 0.36
N VAL A 161 -7.74 4.31 0.18
CA VAL A 161 -8.49 3.19 -0.39
C VAL A 161 -9.74 2.89 0.43
N LEU A 162 -9.61 2.79 1.76
CA LEU A 162 -10.77 2.60 2.63
C LEU A 162 -11.73 3.79 2.64
N TYR A 163 -11.21 5.01 2.59
CA TYR A 163 -12.05 6.21 2.50
C TYR A 163 -12.89 6.21 1.23
N GLY A 164 -12.33 5.78 0.11
CA GLY A 164 -13.03 5.67 -1.16
C GLY A 164 -14.02 4.50 -1.20
N LEU A 165 -13.54 3.28 -0.98
CA LEU A 165 -14.33 2.05 -1.21
C LEU A 165 -15.07 1.53 0.03
N GLY A 166 -14.65 1.89 1.26
CA GLY A 166 -15.08 1.16 2.45
C GLY A 166 -14.50 -0.25 2.47
N THR A 167 -15.21 -1.19 3.09
CA THR A 167 -14.80 -2.58 3.18
C THR A 167 -15.94 -3.53 2.80
N GLU A 168 -15.62 -4.65 2.15
CA GLU A 168 -16.56 -5.72 1.86
C GLU A 168 -16.88 -6.55 3.10
N ASN A 169 -15.91 -6.69 4.00
CA ASN A 169 -16.02 -7.46 5.22
C ASN A 169 -16.14 -6.52 6.43
N GLN A 170 -17.27 -6.59 7.14
CA GLN A 170 -17.52 -5.79 8.33
C GLN A 170 -16.92 -6.38 9.62
N ASN A 171 -16.34 -7.58 9.56
CA ASN A 171 -15.80 -8.31 10.71
C ASN A 171 -14.27 -8.31 10.75
N LEU A 172 -13.62 -7.80 9.70
CA LEU A 172 -12.17 -7.62 9.61
C LEU A 172 -11.84 -6.16 9.31
N PRO A 173 -10.66 -5.66 9.72
CA PRO A 173 -10.19 -4.36 9.26
C PRO A 173 -10.04 -4.37 7.75
N GLY A 174 -10.52 -3.33 7.07
CA GLY A 174 -10.37 -3.23 5.62
C GLY A 174 -8.94 -2.87 5.19
N PHE A 175 -8.10 -2.39 6.11
CA PHE A 175 -6.67 -2.13 5.91
C PHE A 175 -5.83 -2.76 7.02
N ILE A 176 -4.96 -3.68 6.65
CA ILE A 176 -4.05 -4.39 7.54
C ILE A 176 -2.61 -4.17 7.10
N THR A 177 -1.74 -3.84 8.06
CA THR A 177 -0.29 -3.77 7.86
C THR A 177 0.41 -4.83 8.68
N MET A 178 1.22 -5.66 8.04
CA MET A 178 1.95 -6.77 8.65
C MET A 178 3.46 -6.56 8.59
N ARG A 179 4.12 -6.75 9.71
CA ARG A 179 5.56 -6.72 9.83
C ARG A 179 6.02 -7.61 10.99
N PRO A 180 7.15 -8.33 10.86
CA PRO A 180 7.78 -9.01 11.99
C PRO A 180 8.27 -8.01 13.06
N GLY A 181 7.98 -8.28 14.33
CA GLY A 181 8.44 -7.50 15.47
C GLY A 181 7.70 -6.18 15.68
N ASN A 182 8.44 -5.12 15.99
CA ASN A 182 7.85 -3.83 16.33
C ASN A 182 7.05 -3.22 15.18
N ALA A 183 5.98 -2.47 15.53
CA ALA A 183 5.20 -1.72 14.57
C ALA A 183 6.10 -0.85 13.68
N PRO A 184 5.78 -0.70 12.38
CA PRO A 184 6.41 0.31 11.54
C PRO A 184 6.10 1.71 12.08
N ASP A 185 6.77 2.74 11.54
CA ASP A 185 6.38 4.12 11.83
C ASP A 185 4.87 4.28 11.59
N ALA A 186 4.15 4.76 12.60
CA ALA A 186 2.69 4.89 12.56
C ALA A 186 2.22 5.74 11.37
N ARG A 187 3.07 6.64 10.88
CA ARG A 187 2.80 7.44 9.68
C ARG A 187 2.61 6.60 8.42
N ASN A 188 3.17 5.39 8.37
CA ASN A 188 3.08 4.51 7.19
C ASN A 188 1.70 3.84 7.02
N PHE A 189 0.84 3.90 8.03
CA PHE A 189 -0.51 3.32 7.99
C PHE A 189 -1.55 4.21 8.68
N THR A 190 -1.25 5.50 8.82
CA THR A 190 -2.11 6.47 9.49
C THR A 190 -3.31 6.88 8.64
N ASN A 191 -4.43 7.12 9.31
CA ASN A 191 -5.56 7.87 8.76
C ASN A 191 -5.31 9.40 8.75
N SER A 192 -4.36 9.92 9.55
CA SER A 192 -4.08 11.35 9.70
C SER A 192 -5.36 12.17 9.93
N PHE A 193 -5.72 13.06 9.00
CA PHE A 193 -6.93 13.89 9.10
C PHE A 193 -8.22 13.18 8.62
N LEU A 194 -8.13 12.01 8.01
CA LEU A 194 -9.33 11.21 7.72
C LEU A 194 -9.93 10.65 9.02
N PRO A 195 -11.23 10.36 9.06
CA PRO A 195 -11.85 9.70 10.22
C PRO A 195 -11.10 8.45 10.68
N GLY A 196 -11.06 8.23 12.00
CA GLY A 196 -10.31 7.13 12.61
C GLY A 196 -10.69 5.72 12.14
N ALA A 197 -11.89 5.56 11.58
CA ALA A 197 -12.34 4.30 10.97
C ALA A 197 -11.44 3.80 9.81
N PHE A 198 -10.69 4.71 9.18
CA PHE A 198 -9.80 4.40 8.05
C PHE A 198 -8.35 4.13 8.48
N GLN A 199 -8.08 4.12 9.80
CA GLN A 199 -6.76 3.78 10.35
C GLN A 199 -6.40 2.35 10.01
N GLY A 200 -5.16 2.12 9.51
CA GLY A 200 -4.63 0.78 9.30
C GLY A 200 -4.42 0.03 10.62
N THR A 201 -4.70 -1.26 10.62
CA THR A 201 -4.47 -2.15 11.77
C THR A 201 -3.12 -2.83 11.63
N PHE A 202 -2.25 -2.63 12.62
CA PHE A 202 -0.96 -3.30 12.68
C PHE A 202 -1.08 -4.72 13.24
N VAL A 203 -0.35 -5.65 12.60
CA VAL A 203 -0.26 -7.05 12.97
C VAL A 203 1.22 -7.45 13.06
N ASP A 204 1.64 -7.95 14.23
CA ASP A 204 2.97 -8.54 14.39
C ASP A 204 2.99 -9.98 13.86
N SER A 205 3.53 -10.16 12.67
CA SER A 205 3.59 -11.44 11.97
C SER A 205 4.72 -12.37 12.42
N ASN A 206 5.52 -12.01 13.44
CA ASN A 206 6.44 -12.96 14.08
C ASN A 206 5.69 -13.99 14.92
N ASN A 207 4.53 -13.62 15.41
CA ASN A 207 3.72 -14.47 16.27
C ASN A 207 2.97 -15.51 15.42
N THR A 208 2.80 -16.69 15.99
CA THR A 208 2.04 -17.80 15.37
C THR A 208 0.69 -18.01 16.05
N LYS A 209 0.52 -17.52 17.27
CA LYS A 209 -0.75 -17.59 18.01
C LYS A 209 -1.54 -16.31 17.75
N ILE A 210 -2.82 -16.47 17.47
CA ILE A 210 -3.70 -15.34 17.12
C ILE A 210 -3.76 -14.28 18.24
N GLU A 211 -3.71 -14.70 19.48
CA GLU A 211 -3.74 -13.83 20.66
C GLU A 211 -2.51 -12.90 20.72
N ASP A 212 -1.38 -13.35 20.16
CA ASP A 212 -0.12 -12.59 20.08
C ASP A 212 -0.04 -11.77 18.78
N ILE A 213 -0.69 -12.26 17.71
CA ILE A 213 -0.75 -11.57 16.41
C ILE A 213 -1.59 -10.30 16.52
N ILE A 214 -2.75 -10.38 17.15
CA ILE A 214 -3.68 -9.26 17.35
C ILE A 214 -3.82 -8.99 18.84
N LYS A 215 -3.19 -7.91 19.30
CA LYS A 215 -3.30 -7.49 20.70
C LYS A 215 -4.75 -7.23 21.09
N ASN A 216 -5.12 -7.68 22.28
CA ASN A 216 -6.45 -7.50 22.87
C ASN A 216 -7.61 -8.14 22.07
N ILE A 217 -7.34 -9.11 21.21
CA ILE A 217 -8.41 -9.85 20.51
C ILE A 217 -9.29 -10.65 21.49
N LYS A 218 -8.76 -11.01 22.65
CA LYS A 218 -9.49 -11.70 23.72
C LYS A 218 -9.44 -10.86 24.98
N SER A 219 -10.59 -10.68 25.64
CA SER A 219 -10.63 -10.05 26.96
C SER A 219 -10.21 -11.06 28.03
N GLU A 220 -9.32 -10.65 28.91
CA GLU A 220 -8.93 -11.43 30.09
C GLU A 220 -9.95 -11.30 31.23
N PHE A 221 -10.80 -10.28 31.21
CA PHE A 221 -11.63 -9.85 32.33
C PHE A 221 -13.14 -10.04 32.10
N ALA A 222 -13.58 -10.30 30.89
CA ALA A 222 -15.00 -10.40 30.57
C ALA A 222 -15.29 -11.53 29.58
N SER A 223 -16.39 -12.27 29.82
CA SER A 223 -16.92 -13.20 28.84
C SER A 223 -17.38 -12.47 27.56
N ARG A 224 -17.45 -13.17 26.44
CA ARG A 224 -17.97 -12.59 25.18
C ARG A 224 -19.37 -12.01 25.34
N ARG A 225 -20.22 -12.64 26.15
CA ARG A 225 -21.57 -12.16 26.46
C ARG A 225 -21.54 -10.85 27.25
N ASP A 226 -20.62 -10.71 28.19
CA ASP A 226 -20.51 -9.48 29.01
C ASP A 226 -19.87 -8.36 28.21
N GLN A 227 -18.89 -8.66 27.35
CA GLN A 227 -18.36 -7.68 26.37
C GLN A 227 -19.47 -7.13 25.48
N ARG A 228 -20.38 -7.98 24.96
CA ARG A 228 -21.52 -7.52 24.16
C ARG A 228 -22.39 -6.54 24.94
N LYS A 229 -22.73 -6.86 26.19
CA LYS A 229 -23.51 -5.97 27.06
C LYS A 229 -22.79 -4.63 27.32
N GLN A 230 -21.47 -4.68 27.52
CA GLN A 230 -20.67 -3.45 27.68
C GLN A 230 -20.69 -2.57 26.43
N LEU A 231 -20.53 -3.17 25.25
CA LEU A 231 -20.60 -2.46 23.97
C LEU A 231 -22.00 -1.89 23.73
N ASP A 232 -23.06 -2.66 24.02
CA ASP A 232 -24.45 -2.18 23.88
C ASP A 232 -24.73 -0.99 24.82
N LEU A 233 -24.17 -1.02 26.03
CA LEU A 233 -24.25 0.11 26.96
C LEU A 233 -23.50 1.33 26.44
N LEU A 234 -22.27 1.15 25.93
CA LEU A 234 -21.47 2.22 25.34
C LEU A 234 -22.19 2.87 24.15
N LEU A 235 -22.80 2.06 23.27
CA LEU A 235 -23.59 2.56 22.14
C LEU A 235 -24.78 3.39 22.62
N LYS A 236 -25.54 2.93 23.64
CA LYS A 236 -26.67 3.69 24.22
C LYS A 236 -26.20 5.00 24.85
N LEU A 237 -25.10 4.98 25.61
CA LEU A 237 -24.54 6.19 26.23
C LEU A 237 -24.08 7.19 25.16
N ASN A 238 -23.50 6.70 24.05
CA ASN A 238 -23.08 7.53 22.95
C ASN A 238 -24.28 8.20 22.23
N GLU A 239 -25.38 7.47 22.03
CA GLU A 239 -26.61 8.05 21.47
C GLU A 239 -27.17 9.19 22.35
N VAL A 240 -27.18 9.01 23.67
CA VAL A 240 -27.58 10.06 24.62
C VAL A 240 -26.62 11.26 24.55
N HIS A 241 -25.32 11.00 24.34
CA HIS A 241 -24.30 12.05 24.23
C HIS A 241 -24.44 12.85 22.93
N LYS A 242 -24.69 12.16 21.80
CA LYS A 242 -24.93 12.77 20.48
C LYS A 242 -26.13 13.74 20.49
N GLN A 243 -27.18 13.44 21.26
CA GLN A 243 -28.33 14.32 21.39
C GLN A 243 -28.00 15.63 22.13
N LYS A 244 -26.96 15.64 22.96
CA LYS A 244 -26.58 16.80 23.80
C LYS A 244 -25.41 17.63 23.23
N ARG A 245 -24.59 17.08 22.35
CA ARG A 245 -23.42 17.75 21.77
C ARG A 245 -23.32 17.40 20.28
N GLN A 246 -23.03 18.39 19.44
CA GLN A 246 -22.75 18.15 18.03
C GLN A 246 -21.46 17.34 17.87
N ALA A 247 -21.62 16.13 17.35
CA ALA A 247 -20.66 15.22 16.72
C ALA A 247 -19.18 15.31 17.20
N GLU A 248 -18.83 14.55 18.22
CA GLU A 248 -17.44 14.18 18.49
C GLU A 248 -17.09 12.96 17.62
N GLY A 249 -16.59 13.19 16.41
CA GLY A 249 -16.20 12.10 15.45
C GLY A 249 -15.14 11.15 16.01
N GLU A 250 -14.31 11.59 16.95
CA GLU A 250 -13.33 10.76 17.65
C GLU A 250 -13.96 9.69 18.55
N LEU A 251 -15.04 10.03 19.25
CA LEU A 251 -15.76 9.08 20.12
C LEU A 251 -16.44 8.00 19.29
N GLU A 252 -17.05 8.38 18.17
CA GLU A 252 -17.69 7.43 17.24
C GLU A 252 -16.64 6.47 16.61
N ALA A 253 -15.49 6.98 16.19
CA ALA A 253 -14.39 6.18 15.69
C ALA A 253 -13.89 5.18 16.75
N ARG A 254 -13.80 5.59 18.01
CA ARG A 254 -13.39 4.71 19.12
C ARG A 254 -14.40 3.59 19.38
N ILE A 255 -15.70 3.90 19.37
CA ILE A 255 -16.76 2.90 19.57
C ILE A 255 -16.77 1.91 18.40
N ASN A 256 -16.66 2.37 17.16
CA ASN A 256 -16.56 1.53 15.98
C ASN A 256 -15.31 0.62 16.04
N SER A 257 -14.20 1.10 16.57
CA SER A 257 -13.00 0.29 16.79
C SER A 257 -13.22 -0.83 17.81
N TYR A 258 -13.94 -0.57 18.90
CA TYR A 258 -14.31 -1.60 19.88
C TYR A 258 -15.28 -2.64 19.30
N GLU A 259 -16.26 -2.18 18.52
CA GLU A 259 -17.21 -3.07 17.85
C GLU A 259 -16.50 -3.97 16.84
N LEU A 260 -15.58 -3.41 16.04
CA LEU A 260 -14.73 -4.15 15.11
C LEU A 260 -13.86 -5.17 15.87
N ALA A 261 -13.19 -4.76 16.95
CA ALA A 261 -12.38 -5.66 17.76
C ALA A 261 -13.18 -6.82 18.34
N TYR A 262 -14.42 -6.58 18.74
CA TYR A 262 -15.33 -7.65 19.21
C TYR A 262 -15.70 -8.62 18.08
N ARG A 263 -16.03 -8.13 16.88
CA ARG A 263 -16.35 -8.99 15.71
C ARG A 263 -15.13 -9.78 15.27
N MET A 264 -13.96 -9.17 15.29
CA MET A 264 -12.69 -9.83 14.97
C MET A 264 -12.38 -11.06 15.82
N GLN A 265 -12.91 -11.17 17.03
CA GLN A 265 -12.64 -12.31 17.92
C GLN A 265 -13.01 -13.66 17.30
N THR A 266 -13.89 -13.69 16.30
CA THR A 266 -14.25 -14.90 15.56
C THR A 266 -13.58 -14.96 14.20
N ASP A 267 -13.81 -13.99 13.34
CA ASP A 267 -13.42 -14.02 11.93
C ASP A 267 -11.92 -13.83 11.73
N ALA A 268 -11.26 -13.05 12.61
CA ALA A 268 -9.82 -12.90 12.54
C ALA A 268 -9.10 -14.23 12.84
N ARG A 269 -9.62 -15.03 13.77
CA ARG A 269 -9.01 -16.33 14.07
C ARG A 269 -8.90 -17.19 12.82
N GLU A 270 -9.96 -17.28 12.03
CA GLU A 270 -9.96 -18.05 10.78
C GLU A 270 -9.03 -17.43 9.71
N ALA A 271 -8.94 -16.11 9.63
CA ALA A 271 -8.09 -15.43 8.65
C ALA A 271 -6.59 -15.63 8.93
N PHE A 272 -6.19 -15.56 10.20
CA PHE A 272 -4.78 -15.62 10.62
C PHE A 272 -4.29 -17.03 10.95
N ASP A 273 -5.18 -17.98 11.19
CA ASP A 273 -4.81 -19.37 11.48
C ASP A 273 -4.46 -20.11 10.18
N ILE A 274 -3.17 -20.30 9.94
CA ILE A 274 -2.66 -21.05 8.79
C ILE A 274 -2.46 -22.54 9.07
N ALA A 275 -2.79 -23.01 10.27
CA ALA A 275 -2.64 -24.44 10.61
C ALA A 275 -3.58 -25.35 9.80
N GLY A 276 -4.68 -24.80 9.28
CA GLY A 276 -5.59 -25.51 8.38
C GLY A 276 -5.15 -25.55 6.90
N GLU A 277 -4.04 -24.92 6.54
CA GLU A 277 -3.51 -24.97 5.16
C GLU A 277 -2.89 -26.35 4.87
N LYS A 278 -3.01 -26.78 3.62
CA LYS A 278 -2.41 -28.04 3.17
C LYS A 278 -0.88 -27.99 3.27
N PRO A 279 -0.21 -29.08 3.68
CA PRO A 279 1.25 -29.10 3.75
C PRO A 279 1.94 -28.68 2.45
N GLU A 280 1.38 -29.03 1.29
CA GLU A 280 1.91 -28.67 -0.02
C GLU A 280 1.84 -27.14 -0.25
N THR A 281 0.76 -26.50 0.19
CA THR A 281 0.60 -25.04 0.13
C THR A 281 1.64 -24.36 1.01
N VAL A 282 1.78 -24.81 2.26
CA VAL A 282 2.80 -24.28 3.19
C VAL A 282 4.20 -24.41 2.62
N ALA A 283 4.51 -25.56 1.98
CA ALA A 283 5.81 -25.80 1.37
C ALA A 283 6.08 -24.85 0.19
N LYS A 284 5.08 -24.56 -0.66
CA LYS A 284 5.20 -23.60 -1.76
C LYS A 284 5.57 -22.17 -1.28
N TYR A 285 4.93 -21.68 -0.21
CA TYR A 285 5.24 -20.37 0.36
C TYR A 285 6.59 -20.31 1.08
N GLY A 286 7.20 -21.46 1.35
CA GLY A 286 8.43 -21.57 2.10
C GLY A 286 8.23 -21.38 3.62
N ASN A 287 9.09 -22.03 4.40
CA ASN A 287 9.02 -22.00 5.88
C ASN A 287 9.72 -20.76 6.45
N SER A 288 9.36 -19.58 5.96
CA SER A 288 9.90 -18.29 6.39
C SER A 288 8.83 -17.41 7.02
N ALA A 289 9.25 -16.33 7.69
CA ALA A 289 8.31 -15.31 8.17
C ALA A 289 7.55 -14.67 6.99
N GLN A 290 8.22 -14.48 5.85
CA GLN A 290 7.62 -13.94 4.63
C GLN A 290 6.60 -14.90 4.02
N GLY A 291 6.89 -16.21 4.01
CA GLY A 291 5.93 -17.24 3.58
C GLY A 291 4.64 -17.18 4.38
N ARG A 292 4.76 -17.12 5.72
CA ARG A 292 3.58 -16.97 6.60
C ARG A 292 2.83 -15.66 6.33
N GLN A 293 3.54 -14.53 6.16
CA GLN A 293 2.90 -13.25 5.88
C GLN A 293 2.11 -13.26 4.58
N MET A 294 2.68 -13.80 3.50
CA MET A 294 2.02 -13.85 2.20
C MET A 294 0.81 -14.81 2.22
N MET A 295 0.92 -15.91 2.94
CA MET A 295 -0.20 -16.84 3.13
C MET A 295 -1.34 -16.18 3.92
N ILE A 296 -1.03 -15.46 5.00
CA ILE A 296 -2.02 -14.69 5.76
C ILE A 296 -2.62 -13.58 4.88
N ALA A 297 -1.78 -12.87 4.10
CA ALA A 297 -2.25 -11.83 3.18
C ALA A 297 -3.27 -12.38 2.18
N ARG A 298 -2.98 -13.50 1.53
CA ARG A 298 -3.92 -14.18 0.63
C ARG A 298 -5.26 -14.48 1.32
N ARG A 299 -5.21 -15.05 2.54
CA ARG A 299 -6.41 -15.39 3.33
C ARG A 299 -7.24 -14.16 3.74
N LEU A 300 -6.57 -13.03 3.98
CA LEU A 300 -7.22 -11.74 4.25
C LEU A 300 -7.92 -11.20 3.00
N LEU A 301 -7.25 -11.26 1.83
CA LEU A 301 -7.84 -10.86 0.55
C LEU A 301 -9.06 -11.72 0.19
N GLU A 302 -9.01 -13.03 0.40
CA GLU A 302 -10.14 -13.96 0.22
C GLU A 302 -11.36 -13.58 1.06
N ARG A 303 -11.14 -12.92 2.21
CA ARG A 303 -12.19 -12.47 3.13
C ARG A 303 -12.60 -11.01 2.96
N GLY A 304 -12.23 -10.39 1.83
CA GLY A 304 -12.67 -9.04 1.48
C GLY A 304 -11.92 -7.92 2.18
N VAL A 305 -10.70 -8.16 2.67
CA VAL A 305 -9.80 -7.08 3.11
C VAL A 305 -9.31 -6.32 1.87
N ARG A 306 -9.56 -5.02 1.82
CA ARG A 306 -9.28 -4.17 0.64
C ARG A 306 -7.81 -3.89 0.42
N PHE A 307 -7.06 -3.68 1.50
CA PHE A 307 -5.67 -3.28 1.41
C PHE A 307 -4.83 -4.04 2.44
N VAL A 308 -3.92 -4.88 1.95
CA VAL A 308 -2.98 -5.62 2.80
C VAL A 308 -1.57 -5.14 2.49
N GLN A 309 -0.94 -4.53 3.49
CA GLN A 309 0.45 -4.09 3.42
C GLN A 309 1.35 -5.08 4.14
N VAL A 310 2.38 -5.55 3.45
CA VAL A 310 3.39 -6.46 3.99
C VAL A 310 4.75 -5.80 3.93
N ALA A 311 5.51 -5.82 5.01
CA ALA A 311 6.84 -5.22 5.04
C ALA A 311 7.90 -6.28 5.35
N GLN A 312 8.92 -6.36 4.48
CA GLN A 312 10.15 -7.10 4.74
C GLN A 312 11.30 -6.11 4.91
N GLY A 313 12.01 -6.17 6.04
CA GLY A 313 13.22 -5.39 6.28
C GLY A 313 14.49 -6.08 5.80
N GLY A 314 15.63 -5.40 6.00
CA GLY A 314 16.96 -6.00 5.76
C GLY A 314 17.60 -5.63 4.42
N TRP A 315 16.99 -4.75 3.62
CA TRP A 315 17.50 -4.35 2.31
C TRP A 315 18.46 -3.15 2.34
N ASP A 316 18.68 -2.54 3.51
CA ASP A 316 19.68 -1.47 3.67
C ASP A 316 21.11 -2.04 3.67
N LEU A 317 21.62 -2.31 2.46
CA LEU A 317 22.84 -3.08 2.23
C LEU A 317 24.03 -2.19 1.79
N HIS A 318 24.61 -1.51 2.77
CA HIS A 318 25.86 -0.76 2.57
C HIS A 318 27.11 -1.67 2.50
N GLY A 319 26.97 -2.94 2.89
CA GLY A 319 28.02 -3.94 2.83
C GLY A 319 27.49 -5.36 2.68
N GLY A 320 28.31 -6.29 2.14
CA GLY A 320 27.99 -7.70 2.02
C GLY A 320 26.75 -8.00 1.17
N ILE A 321 26.52 -7.22 0.10
CA ILE A 321 25.29 -7.28 -0.68
C ILE A 321 25.00 -8.69 -1.22
N ALA A 322 26.03 -9.39 -1.71
CA ALA A 322 25.86 -10.70 -2.32
C ALA A 322 25.22 -11.73 -1.38
N GLN A 323 25.68 -11.80 -0.14
CA GLN A 323 25.16 -12.78 0.84
C GLN A 323 23.84 -12.33 1.46
N ARG A 324 23.74 -11.04 1.82
CA ARG A 324 22.61 -10.52 2.56
C ARG A 324 21.36 -10.37 1.68
N ALA A 325 21.53 -9.88 0.44
CA ALA A 325 20.40 -9.79 -0.51
C ALA A 325 19.91 -11.18 -0.91
N LYS A 326 20.84 -12.15 -1.12
CA LYS A 326 20.43 -13.53 -1.38
C LYS A 326 19.59 -14.11 -0.25
N ARG A 327 20.03 -13.97 0.99
CA ARG A 327 19.26 -14.44 2.15
C ARG A 327 17.85 -13.82 2.24
N ASN A 328 17.73 -12.53 1.92
CA ASN A 328 16.44 -11.85 1.93
C ASN A 328 15.55 -12.32 0.77
N ALA A 329 16.13 -12.49 -0.42
CA ALA A 329 15.44 -13.00 -1.59
C ALA A 329 14.99 -14.46 -1.39
N ASP A 330 15.83 -15.33 -0.83
CA ASP A 330 15.50 -16.73 -0.55
C ASP A 330 14.27 -16.89 0.39
N GLN A 331 13.98 -15.88 1.20
CA GLN A 331 12.79 -15.87 2.05
C GLN A 331 11.57 -15.28 1.35
N LEU A 332 11.77 -14.37 0.42
CA LEU A 332 10.71 -13.58 -0.19
C LEU A 332 10.22 -14.15 -1.51
N ASP A 333 11.13 -14.58 -2.36
CA ASP A 333 10.84 -15.03 -3.72
C ASP A 333 9.86 -16.21 -3.78
N PRO A 334 10.07 -17.31 -3.02
CA PRO A 334 9.08 -18.40 -2.97
C PRO A 334 7.70 -17.92 -2.49
N ALA A 335 7.69 -17.01 -1.52
CA ALA A 335 6.44 -16.50 -0.95
C ALA A 335 5.63 -15.66 -1.95
N ILE A 336 6.30 -14.86 -2.79
CA ILE A 336 5.61 -14.08 -3.85
C ILE A 336 5.16 -15.00 -4.97
N GLY A 337 6.02 -15.91 -5.45
CA GLY A 337 5.66 -16.86 -6.50
C GLY A 337 4.44 -17.69 -6.10
N ALA A 338 4.44 -18.26 -4.88
CA ALA A 338 3.31 -19.01 -4.37
C ALA A 338 2.03 -18.16 -4.20
N LEU A 339 2.16 -16.89 -3.80
CA LEU A 339 1.03 -15.97 -3.74
C LEU A 339 0.40 -15.78 -5.12
N MET A 340 1.21 -15.58 -6.17
CA MET A 340 0.72 -15.39 -7.53
C MET A 340 0.06 -16.66 -8.05
N ASP A 341 0.66 -17.83 -7.83
CA ASP A 341 0.05 -19.12 -8.15
C ASP A 341 -1.31 -19.27 -7.46
N ASP A 342 -1.38 -19.05 -6.16
CA ASP A 342 -2.61 -19.19 -5.36
C ASP A 342 -3.71 -18.22 -5.80
N LEU A 343 -3.36 -16.97 -6.13
CA LEU A 343 -4.34 -15.98 -6.62
C LEU A 343 -4.91 -16.39 -7.98
N LYS A 344 -4.07 -16.95 -8.88
CA LYS A 344 -4.51 -17.49 -10.17
C LYS A 344 -5.40 -18.72 -9.99
N ASP A 345 -4.99 -19.68 -9.18
CA ASP A 345 -5.74 -20.91 -8.90
C ASP A 345 -7.14 -20.61 -8.32
N ARG A 346 -7.29 -19.47 -7.63
CA ARG A 346 -8.56 -19.02 -7.03
C ARG A 346 -9.36 -18.05 -7.89
N GLY A 347 -8.87 -17.71 -9.09
CA GLY A 347 -9.52 -16.70 -9.94
C GLY A 347 -9.54 -15.30 -9.33
N MET A 348 -8.56 -14.98 -8.49
CA MET A 348 -8.45 -13.69 -7.79
C MET A 348 -7.36 -12.79 -8.37
N PHE A 349 -6.51 -13.29 -9.25
CA PHE A 349 -5.36 -12.56 -9.76
C PHE A 349 -5.79 -11.31 -10.54
N GLU A 350 -6.78 -11.45 -11.41
CA GLU A 350 -7.23 -10.36 -12.29
C GLU A 350 -7.84 -9.17 -11.52
N ASP A 351 -8.43 -9.40 -10.34
CA ASP A 351 -9.02 -8.35 -9.52
C ASP A 351 -8.19 -7.99 -8.25
N THR A 352 -6.94 -8.47 -8.19
CA THR A 352 -5.98 -8.17 -7.12
C THR A 352 -4.76 -7.46 -7.68
N LEU A 353 -4.56 -6.20 -7.30
CA LEU A 353 -3.35 -5.47 -7.66
C LEU A 353 -2.21 -5.84 -6.72
N ILE A 354 -1.17 -6.46 -7.27
CA ILE A 354 0.08 -6.75 -6.57
C ILE A 354 1.03 -5.58 -6.82
N TYR A 355 1.51 -4.94 -5.75
CA TYR A 355 2.40 -3.79 -5.76
C TYR A 355 3.63 -4.07 -4.92
N ILE A 356 4.79 -4.29 -5.56
CA ILE A 356 6.06 -4.61 -4.91
C ILE A 356 7.03 -3.46 -5.17
N THR A 357 7.53 -2.83 -4.11
CA THR A 357 8.46 -1.70 -4.23
C THR A 357 9.23 -1.45 -2.95
N SER A 358 9.97 -0.36 -2.93
CA SER A 358 10.70 0.15 -1.77
C SER A 358 10.67 1.68 -1.75
N GLU A 359 11.23 2.26 -0.71
CA GLU A 359 11.31 3.70 -0.51
C GLU A 359 12.28 4.40 -1.48
N PHE A 360 13.28 3.70 -2.01
CA PHE A 360 14.20 4.13 -3.08
C PHE A 360 15.09 2.95 -3.52
N GLY A 361 15.87 3.13 -4.58
CA GLY A 361 16.85 2.15 -5.04
C GLY A 361 18.26 2.42 -4.52
N ARG A 362 19.27 1.87 -5.22
CA ARG A 362 20.67 1.98 -4.82
C ARG A 362 21.54 2.54 -5.94
N SER A 363 22.63 3.21 -5.53
CA SER A 363 23.63 3.72 -6.44
C SER A 363 24.31 2.57 -7.23
N PRO A 364 24.63 2.79 -8.53
CA PRO A 364 25.42 1.83 -9.30
C PRO A 364 26.88 1.73 -8.79
N THR A 365 27.28 2.62 -7.88
CA THR A 365 28.63 2.60 -7.31
C THR A 365 28.70 1.76 -6.05
N GLU A 366 29.88 1.20 -5.82
CA GLU A 366 30.19 0.49 -4.57
C GLU A 366 30.21 1.45 -3.39
N ASP A 367 29.55 1.06 -2.31
CA ASP A 367 29.73 1.60 -0.97
C ASP A 367 30.74 0.76 -0.19
N GLY A 368 31.29 1.29 0.92
CA GLY A 368 32.25 0.55 1.72
C GLY A 368 31.78 -0.86 2.08
N GLY A 369 32.65 -1.88 1.96
CA GLY A 369 32.31 -3.25 2.32
C GLY A 369 31.47 -4.02 1.29
N GLY A 370 31.42 -3.60 0.03
CA GLY A 370 30.81 -4.35 -1.06
C GLY A 370 29.31 -4.19 -1.17
N GLY A 371 28.74 -3.14 -0.62
CA GLY A 371 27.33 -2.75 -0.79
C GLY A 371 27.14 -1.60 -1.76
N ARG A 372 25.98 -0.92 -1.67
CA ARG A 372 25.61 0.25 -2.48
C ARG A 372 24.96 1.33 -1.63
N SER A 373 25.25 2.60 -1.92
CA SER A 373 24.62 3.77 -1.27
C SER A 373 23.16 3.98 -1.72
N HIS A 374 22.45 4.83 -0.99
CA HIS A 374 21.08 5.24 -1.32
C HIS A 374 21.00 5.98 -2.66
N ASN A 375 19.94 5.72 -3.41
CA ASN A 375 19.64 6.40 -4.66
C ASN A 375 18.14 6.62 -4.82
N ALA A 376 17.67 7.84 -4.63
CA ALA A 376 16.26 8.20 -4.85
C ALA A 376 15.90 8.40 -6.33
N ARG A 377 16.89 8.53 -7.22
CA ARG A 377 16.71 8.87 -8.62
C ARG A 377 16.46 7.66 -9.53
N GLY A 378 16.67 6.44 -9.03
CA GLY A 378 16.43 5.20 -9.73
C GLY A 378 15.94 4.12 -8.77
N LEU A 379 14.86 3.45 -9.16
CA LEU A 379 14.17 2.41 -8.42
C LEU A 379 13.44 1.51 -9.41
N SER A 380 13.34 0.23 -9.16
CA SER A 380 12.39 -0.64 -9.85
C SER A 380 11.18 -0.91 -8.95
N THR A 381 10.00 -0.74 -9.52
CA THR A 381 8.73 -1.16 -8.93
C THR A 381 8.15 -2.28 -9.78
N VAL A 382 7.58 -3.30 -9.17
CA VAL A 382 6.90 -4.40 -9.86
C VAL A 382 5.42 -4.32 -9.57
N LEU A 383 4.61 -4.30 -10.62
CA LEU A 383 3.15 -4.41 -10.56
C LEU A 383 2.70 -5.68 -11.27
N ALA A 384 1.58 -6.28 -10.81
CA ALA A 384 0.96 -7.41 -11.47
C ALA A 384 -0.53 -7.51 -11.13
N GLY A 385 -1.33 -8.09 -12.01
CA GLY A 385 -2.78 -8.25 -11.83
C GLY A 385 -3.53 -6.92 -11.76
N GLY A 386 -4.80 -6.97 -11.35
CA GLY A 386 -5.62 -5.79 -11.11
C GLY A 386 -5.68 -4.79 -12.26
N GLY A 387 -5.74 -5.27 -13.53
CA GLY A 387 -5.82 -4.42 -14.73
C GLY A 387 -4.47 -3.81 -15.16
N ILE A 388 -3.34 -4.33 -14.68
CA ILE A 388 -2.00 -3.95 -15.15
C ILE A 388 -1.56 -4.85 -16.29
N LYS A 389 -1.00 -4.28 -17.35
CA LYS A 389 -0.41 -5.04 -18.46
C LYS A 389 0.80 -5.84 -17.96
N GLY A 390 0.77 -7.17 -18.15
CA GLY A 390 1.89 -8.04 -17.85
C GLY A 390 2.91 -8.14 -19.01
N GLY A 391 4.04 -8.79 -18.74
CA GLY A 391 5.06 -9.11 -19.73
C GLY A 391 5.83 -7.90 -20.26
N MET A 392 5.95 -6.81 -19.49
CA MET A 392 6.58 -5.58 -20.00
C MET A 392 7.48 -4.88 -18.98
N ALA A 393 8.46 -4.15 -19.50
CA ALA A 393 9.18 -3.13 -18.75
C ALA A 393 8.73 -1.74 -19.23
N TYR A 394 8.44 -0.83 -18.30
CA TYR A 394 8.04 0.54 -18.60
C TYR A 394 9.02 1.54 -17.98
N GLY A 395 9.47 2.46 -18.82
CA GLY A 395 10.51 3.40 -18.46
C GLY A 395 11.89 2.75 -18.28
N SER A 396 12.91 3.56 -18.17
CA SER A 396 14.28 3.10 -17.97
C SER A 396 15.08 4.08 -17.11
N THR A 397 16.09 3.55 -16.43
CA THR A 397 17.21 4.34 -15.94
C THR A 397 18.28 4.47 -17.03
N ASP A 398 19.26 5.34 -16.82
CA ASP A 398 20.43 5.48 -17.70
C ASP A 398 21.24 4.16 -17.81
N GLU A 399 22.27 4.14 -18.63
CA GLU A 399 23.03 2.95 -19.02
C GLU A 399 23.68 2.23 -17.83
N ILE A 400 23.85 2.91 -16.71
CA ILE A 400 24.43 2.37 -15.48
C ILE A 400 23.44 2.27 -14.31
N GLY A 401 22.19 2.66 -14.51
CA GLY A 401 21.17 2.61 -13.46
C GLY A 401 21.25 3.73 -12.43
N ALA A 402 21.78 4.88 -12.79
CA ALA A 402 21.99 5.97 -11.85
C ALA A 402 20.78 6.89 -11.67
N ALA A 403 19.98 7.07 -12.69
CA ALA A 403 18.78 7.87 -12.64
C ALA A 403 17.76 7.43 -13.70
N ALA A 404 16.47 7.57 -13.38
CA ALA A 404 15.40 7.45 -14.36
C ALA A 404 15.55 8.52 -15.46
N VAL A 405 15.50 8.10 -16.72
CA VAL A 405 15.71 8.96 -17.89
C VAL A 405 14.53 8.95 -18.84
N GLU A 406 13.90 7.79 -19.04
CA GLU A 406 12.81 7.60 -19.98
C GLU A 406 11.54 7.17 -19.25
N ASN A 407 10.37 7.69 -19.68
CA ASN A 407 9.07 7.39 -19.07
C ASN A 407 9.17 7.36 -17.54
N LYS A 408 9.63 8.46 -16.95
CA LYS A 408 9.86 8.57 -15.52
C LYS A 408 8.57 8.44 -14.74
N VAL A 409 8.58 7.61 -13.71
CA VAL A 409 7.41 7.34 -12.86
C VAL A 409 7.73 7.73 -11.42
N HIS A 410 7.13 8.80 -10.95
CA HIS A 410 7.24 9.18 -9.55
C HIS A 410 6.36 8.29 -8.67
N VAL A 411 6.70 8.09 -7.40
CA VAL A 411 5.88 7.29 -6.46
C VAL A 411 4.41 7.73 -6.41
N LYS A 412 4.12 9.01 -6.63
CA LYS A 412 2.74 9.53 -6.71
C LYS A 412 2.01 9.12 -7.99
N ASP A 413 2.73 8.89 -9.08
CA ASP A 413 2.14 8.38 -10.31
C ASP A 413 1.70 6.93 -10.12
N ILE A 414 2.48 6.16 -9.35
CA ILE A 414 2.08 4.80 -8.93
C ILE A 414 0.82 4.88 -8.05
N HIS A 415 0.76 5.83 -7.10
CA HIS A 415 -0.44 6.03 -6.29
C HIS A 415 -1.66 6.40 -7.13
N ALA A 416 -1.51 7.30 -8.12
CA ALA A 416 -2.57 7.66 -9.05
C ALA A 416 -3.05 6.43 -9.85
N THR A 417 -2.11 5.60 -10.33
CA THR A 417 -2.40 4.38 -11.06
C THR A 417 -3.12 3.35 -10.18
N VAL A 418 -2.66 3.15 -8.94
CA VAL A 418 -3.35 2.27 -7.96
C VAL A 418 -4.79 2.73 -7.74
N MET A 419 -5.02 4.04 -7.55
CA MET A 419 -6.36 4.58 -7.35
C MET A 419 -7.22 4.43 -8.61
N ASN A 420 -6.64 4.62 -9.80
CA ASN A 420 -7.31 4.39 -11.08
C ASN A 420 -7.76 2.93 -11.22
N GLN A 421 -6.88 1.96 -10.95
CA GLN A 421 -7.24 0.54 -11.03
C GLN A 421 -8.36 0.16 -10.04
N LEU A 422 -8.45 0.85 -8.91
CA LEU A 422 -9.56 0.72 -7.95
C LEU A 422 -10.82 1.50 -8.34
N GLY A 423 -10.87 2.07 -9.55
CA GLY A 423 -12.02 2.76 -10.10
C GLY A 423 -12.17 4.21 -9.63
N PHE A 424 -11.10 4.86 -9.17
CA PHE A 424 -11.15 6.26 -8.75
C PHE A 424 -10.46 7.20 -9.73
N ASP A 425 -11.15 8.27 -10.06
CA ASP A 425 -10.48 9.51 -10.42
C ASP A 425 -9.80 10.05 -9.15
N HIS A 426 -8.47 9.92 -9.11
CA HIS A 426 -7.66 10.29 -7.95
C HIS A 426 -7.64 11.81 -7.69
N GLU A 427 -8.08 12.61 -8.64
CA GLU A 427 -8.22 14.06 -8.49
C GLU A 427 -9.55 14.43 -7.83
N GLN A 428 -10.61 13.68 -8.06
CA GLN A 428 -11.92 13.86 -7.46
C GLN A 428 -12.05 13.22 -6.07
N LEU A 429 -11.25 12.19 -5.76
CA LEU A 429 -11.25 11.60 -4.43
C LEU A 429 -10.56 12.52 -3.42
N THR A 430 -11.32 13.44 -2.87
CA THR A 430 -10.83 14.49 -1.97
C THR A 430 -11.46 14.40 -0.59
N TYR A 431 -10.76 14.94 0.41
CA TYR A 431 -11.28 15.16 1.76
C TYR A 431 -11.03 16.61 2.19
N ARG A 432 -12.13 17.30 2.58
CA ARG A 432 -12.07 18.70 3.00
C ARG A 432 -11.76 18.80 4.48
N THR A 433 -10.65 19.45 4.81
CA THR A 433 -10.24 19.76 6.18
C THR A 433 -9.48 21.08 6.25
N GLY A 434 -9.61 21.83 7.32
CA GLY A 434 -8.94 23.13 7.48
C GLY A 434 -9.22 24.11 6.34
N GLY A 435 -10.40 24.05 5.72
CA GLY A 435 -10.80 24.93 4.60
C GLY A 435 -10.20 24.55 3.24
N ARG A 436 -9.48 23.41 3.13
CA ARG A 436 -8.85 22.94 1.89
C ARG A 436 -9.28 21.53 1.56
N ASP A 437 -9.32 21.22 0.25
CA ASP A 437 -9.50 19.87 -0.25
C ASP A 437 -8.14 19.20 -0.41
N PHE A 438 -8.01 18.02 0.19
CA PHE A 438 -6.79 17.21 0.11
C PHE A 438 -7.05 15.95 -0.68
N ARG A 439 -6.06 15.50 -1.45
CA ARG A 439 -6.03 14.23 -2.17
C ARG A 439 -4.67 13.55 -2.00
N LEU A 440 -4.60 12.23 -2.21
CA LEU A 440 -3.36 11.45 -2.09
C LEU A 440 -2.26 11.96 -3.02
N THR A 441 -2.63 12.27 -4.25
CA THR A 441 -1.73 12.58 -5.37
C THR A 441 -1.51 14.08 -5.59
N GLN A 442 -1.89 14.92 -4.61
CA GLN A 442 -1.84 16.38 -4.77
C GLN A 442 -0.45 16.91 -5.18
N PRO A 443 -0.40 18.05 -5.90
CA PRO A 443 0.84 18.71 -6.27
C PRO A 443 1.77 18.97 -5.09
N THR A 444 3.08 18.95 -5.38
CA THR A 444 4.14 19.33 -4.44
C THR A 444 5.13 20.22 -5.17
N ARG A 445 6.10 20.78 -4.41
CA ARG A 445 7.18 21.56 -5.01
C ARG A 445 8.02 20.74 -6.01
N THR A 446 8.24 19.45 -5.70
CA THR A 446 9.04 18.54 -6.52
C THR A 446 8.25 17.93 -7.68
N LEU A 447 6.92 17.91 -7.57
CA LEU A 447 5.98 17.37 -8.57
C LEU A 447 4.80 18.35 -8.72
N PRO A 448 4.97 19.49 -9.43
CA PRO A 448 3.96 20.56 -9.50
C PRO A 448 2.62 20.14 -10.14
N GLN A 449 2.63 19.16 -11.04
CA GLN A 449 1.42 18.60 -11.67
C GLN A 449 0.67 17.62 -10.76
N GLY A 450 1.28 17.19 -9.64
CA GLY A 450 0.77 16.07 -8.83
C GLY A 450 1.04 14.73 -9.49
N GLY A 451 0.55 13.64 -8.87
CA GLY A 451 0.65 12.29 -9.46
C GLY A 451 -0.25 12.16 -10.68
N GLN A 452 0.20 11.43 -11.68
CA GLN A 452 -0.52 11.16 -12.92
C GLN A 452 -0.67 9.64 -13.10
N VAL A 453 -1.79 9.20 -13.67
CA VAL A 453 -1.97 7.79 -14.04
C VAL A 453 -0.94 7.42 -15.12
N VAL A 454 -0.28 6.29 -14.96
CA VAL A 454 0.66 5.76 -15.94
C VAL A 454 -0.10 4.96 -16.98
N GLU A 455 -0.73 5.64 -17.94
CA GLU A 455 -1.62 5.04 -18.95
C GLU A 455 -0.96 3.92 -19.77
N GLY A 456 0.36 4.00 -19.96
CA GLY A 456 1.12 3.00 -20.74
C GLY A 456 1.09 1.59 -20.17
N ILE A 457 0.78 1.44 -18.88
CA ILE A 457 0.75 0.15 -18.18
C ILE A 457 -0.66 -0.33 -17.80
N VAL A 458 -1.68 0.46 -18.06
CA VAL A 458 -3.09 0.11 -17.80
C VAL A 458 -3.61 -0.71 -18.97
N ALA A 459 -4.28 -1.86 -18.70
CA ALA A 459 -4.79 -2.81 -19.70
C ALA A 459 -6.05 -2.28 -20.44
#